data_c22dd3f0864719ecab7efe0d675b356e
#
_entry.id   c22dd3f0864719ecab7efe0d675b356e
#
_cell.length_a   1.000
_cell.length_b   1.000
_cell.length_c   1.000
_cell.angle_alpha   90.00
_cell.angle_beta   90.00
_cell.angle_gamma   90.00
#
_symmetry.space_group_name_H-M   'P 1'
#
loop_
_entity.id
_entity.type
_entity.pdbx_description
1 polymer ?
#
loop_
_entity_poly.entity_id
_entity_poly.type
_entity_poly.pdbx_seq_one_letter_code
_entity_poly.pdbx_strand_id
1 'polypeptide(L)'
;MQPRAEAMLASTMPRQGKGRMKFNDFEEKLQQDLHQYLLSMNEVDNHMPECPDVEERWEQIAQTYLPDGIREFNDYPTASLGWMMYIGMAVAKYWDAELLTADANNRALTDNISAYMRDKRGYDHMDEYIREEVLLLKGNEYTALEKLTGECASRVYNILRHQNIEPGRKEAFRAYVACLHQLYLTGMAVQLKRMGYHMEKMS
;
A
#
# COMPACT_ATOMS: atom_id res chain seq x y z
N MET A 1 19.30 11.28 -15.93
CA MET A 1 19.78 12.00 -14.74
C MET A 1 19.03 11.46 -13.54
N GLN A 2 19.42 10.26 -13.03
CA GLN A 2 18.67 9.49 -12.02
C GLN A 2 19.51 8.92 -10.86
N PRO A 3 20.43 9.65 -10.22
CA PRO A 3 21.09 9.08 -9.03
C PRO A 3 20.57 9.65 -7.69
N ARG A 4 19.46 10.42 -7.65
CA ARG A 4 19.05 11.07 -6.39
C ARG A 4 18.06 10.27 -5.52
N ALA A 5 17.27 9.37 -6.10
CA ALA A 5 16.30 8.57 -5.34
C ALA A 5 16.96 7.41 -4.58
N GLU A 6 17.91 6.71 -5.19
CA GLU A 6 18.62 5.59 -4.54
C GLU A 6 19.51 6.05 -3.36
N ALA A 7 20.15 7.20 -3.48
CA ALA A 7 20.95 7.77 -2.38
C ALA A 7 20.11 8.20 -1.16
N MET A 8 18.81 8.46 -1.33
CA MET A 8 17.90 8.81 -0.24
C MET A 8 17.39 7.59 0.54
N LEU A 9 17.25 6.44 -0.08
CA LEU A 9 16.82 5.19 0.58
C LEU A 9 17.96 4.56 1.41
N ALA A 10 19.20 4.61 0.95
CA ALA A 10 20.34 3.96 1.59
C ALA A 10 20.92 4.72 2.82
N SER A 11 20.55 5.98 3.07
CA SER A 11 21.18 6.84 4.09
C SER A 11 20.44 6.92 5.42
N THR A 12 19.60 5.98 5.82
CA THR A 12 18.57 6.23 6.83
C THR A 12 18.57 5.33 8.05
N MET A 13 19.70 5.20 8.75
CA MET A 13 19.70 4.76 10.16
C MET A 13 19.67 5.98 11.09
N PRO A 14 18.81 6.05 12.13
CA PRO A 14 18.59 7.26 12.92
C PRO A 14 19.57 7.42 14.07
N ARG A 15 20.09 8.66 14.25
CA ARG A 15 20.68 9.12 15.51
C ARG A 15 19.61 9.74 16.39
N GLN A 16 19.51 9.30 17.64
CA GLN A 16 18.52 9.73 18.63
C GLN A 16 18.69 11.20 19.05
N GLY A 17 17.61 11.99 19.02
CA GLY A 17 17.51 13.34 19.57
C GLY A 17 16.12 13.57 20.19
N LYS A 18 16.06 14.24 21.34
CA LYS A 18 14.84 14.54 22.11
C LYS A 18 13.79 15.26 21.25
N GLY A 19 12.56 14.73 21.24
CA GLY A 19 11.40 15.30 20.52
C GLY A 19 11.11 14.66 19.16
N ARG A 20 11.84 13.66 18.74
CA ARG A 20 11.65 12.94 17.48
C ARG A 20 10.56 11.89 17.68
N MET A 21 9.55 11.88 16.77
CA MET A 21 8.64 10.77 16.63
C MET A 21 9.47 9.48 16.52
N LYS A 22 9.22 8.52 17.41
CA LYS A 22 9.78 7.19 17.25
C LYS A 22 9.06 6.59 16.04
N PHE A 23 9.77 6.41 14.96
CA PHE A 23 9.21 6.01 13.67
C PHE A 23 8.49 4.67 13.78
N ASN A 24 9.05 3.73 14.55
CA ASN A 24 8.43 2.45 14.85
C ASN A 24 7.06 2.61 15.54
N ASP A 25 6.95 3.53 16.51
CA ASP A 25 5.68 3.79 17.22
C ASP A 25 4.60 4.33 16.24
N PHE A 26 5.00 5.06 15.20
CA PHE A 26 4.09 5.57 14.19
C PHE A 26 3.60 4.46 13.24
N GLU A 27 4.51 3.61 12.75
CA GLU A 27 4.18 2.47 11.90
C GLU A 27 3.29 1.46 12.64
N GLU A 28 3.64 1.13 13.88
CA GLU A 28 2.82 0.27 14.74
C GLU A 28 1.41 0.83 14.95
N LYS A 29 1.29 2.15 15.17
CA LYS A 29 -0.01 2.80 15.31
C LYS A 29 -0.84 2.71 14.04
N LEU A 30 -0.24 2.94 12.86
CA LEU A 30 -0.93 2.79 11.57
C LEU A 30 -1.45 1.36 11.39
N GLN A 31 -0.56 0.39 11.60
CA GLN A 31 -0.88 -1.03 11.47
C GLN A 31 -2.02 -1.44 12.42
N GLN A 32 -1.92 -1.05 13.69
CA GLN A 32 -2.93 -1.39 14.69
C GLN A 32 -4.30 -0.77 14.37
N ASP A 33 -4.35 0.51 13.98
CA ASP A 33 -5.63 1.18 13.67
C ASP A 33 -6.30 0.54 12.45
N LEU A 34 -5.56 0.32 11.36
CA LEU A 34 -6.09 -0.31 10.16
C LEU A 34 -6.54 -1.75 10.43
N HIS A 35 -5.70 -2.53 11.11
CA HIS A 35 -6.00 -3.93 11.40
C HIS A 35 -7.22 -4.08 12.30
N GLN A 36 -7.32 -3.30 13.38
CA GLN A 36 -8.50 -3.33 14.27
C GLN A 36 -9.78 -2.93 13.54
N TYR A 37 -9.72 -1.89 12.70
CA TYR A 37 -10.85 -1.46 11.90
C TYR A 37 -11.31 -2.58 10.95
N LEU A 38 -10.40 -3.16 10.19
CA LEU A 38 -10.72 -4.20 9.21
C LEU A 38 -11.14 -5.52 9.85
N LEU A 39 -10.59 -5.88 11.02
CA LEU A 39 -11.07 -7.00 11.83
C LEU A 39 -12.53 -6.80 12.26
N SER A 40 -12.89 -5.59 12.69
CA SER A 40 -14.27 -5.27 13.08
C SER A 40 -15.26 -5.38 11.92
N MET A 41 -14.78 -5.19 10.69
CA MET A 41 -15.55 -5.35 9.45
C MET A 41 -15.48 -6.77 8.87
N ASN A 42 -14.71 -7.67 9.50
CA ASN A 42 -14.42 -9.02 9.00
C ASN A 42 -13.76 -9.05 7.61
N GLU A 43 -12.94 -8.05 7.28
CA GLU A 43 -12.25 -7.92 5.99
C GLU A 43 -10.81 -8.47 6.00
N VAL A 44 -10.25 -8.73 7.19
CA VAL A 44 -8.93 -9.36 7.37
C VAL A 44 -8.96 -10.41 8.48
N ASP A 45 -7.92 -11.24 8.55
CA ASP A 45 -7.71 -12.20 9.62
C ASP A 45 -6.91 -11.61 10.77
N ASN A 46 -6.68 -12.41 11.83
CA ASN A 46 -5.94 -11.97 13.03
C ASN A 46 -4.45 -11.66 12.76
N HIS A 47 -3.90 -12.13 11.66
CA HIS A 47 -2.52 -11.91 11.25
C HIS A 47 -2.46 -11.22 9.89
N MET A 48 -1.48 -10.31 9.75
CA MET A 48 -1.16 -9.70 8.47
C MET A 48 -0.22 -10.61 7.66
N PRO A 49 -0.17 -10.48 6.33
CA PRO A 49 0.79 -11.21 5.52
C PRO A 49 2.22 -10.82 5.91
N GLU A 50 3.00 -11.79 6.34
CA GLU A 50 4.43 -11.64 6.64
C GLU A 50 5.21 -12.61 5.75
N CYS A 51 5.78 -12.08 4.66
CA CYS A 51 6.54 -12.87 3.70
C CYS A 51 7.66 -12.01 3.10
N PRO A 52 8.91 -12.51 3.00
CA PRO A 52 10.01 -11.77 2.38
C PRO A 52 9.70 -11.28 0.96
N ASP A 53 8.99 -12.06 0.16
CA ASP A 53 8.62 -11.71 -1.21
C ASP A 53 7.69 -10.48 -1.26
N VAL A 54 6.87 -10.26 -0.24
CA VAL A 54 5.99 -9.09 -0.11
C VAL A 54 6.81 -7.82 0.04
N GLU A 55 7.85 -7.86 0.87
CA GLU A 55 8.74 -6.73 1.12
C GLU A 55 9.66 -6.44 -0.08
N GLU A 56 10.16 -7.45 -0.76
CA GLU A 56 10.95 -7.27 -1.99
C GLU A 56 10.13 -6.57 -3.09
N ARG A 57 8.89 -6.97 -3.28
CA ARG A 57 7.98 -6.35 -4.25
C ARG A 57 7.60 -4.93 -3.85
N TRP A 58 7.44 -4.67 -2.56
CA TRP A 58 7.16 -3.34 -2.04
C TRP A 58 8.21 -2.31 -2.48
N GLU A 59 9.50 -2.63 -2.36
CA GLU A 59 10.57 -1.70 -2.73
C GLU A 59 10.47 -1.26 -4.20
N GLN A 60 10.20 -2.21 -5.10
CA GLN A 60 10.06 -1.94 -6.53
C GLN A 60 8.80 -1.12 -6.84
N ILE A 61 7.68 -1.46 -6.23
CA ILE A 61 6.41 -0.75 -6.36
C ILE A 61 6.55 0.69 -5.86
N ALA A 62 7.15 0.88 -4.69
CA ALA A 62 7.35 2.19 -4.10
C ALA A 62 8.19 3.11 -5.01
N GLN A 63 9.29 2.61 -5.56
CA GLN A 63 10.15 3.37 -6.48
C GLN A 63 9.37 3.87 -7.71
N THR A 64 8.50 3.04 -8.26
CA THR A 64 7.70 3.38 -9.45
C THR A 64 6.54 4.31 -9.13
N TYR A 65 5.92 4.14 -7.96
CA TYR A 65 4.72 4.88 -7.53
C TYR A 65 5.03 6.28 -6.99
N LEU A 66 6.11 6.42 -6.21
CA LEU A 66 6.39 7.63 -5.44
C LEU A 66 6.42 8.93 -6.23
N PRO A 67 6.99 8.99 -7.47
CA PRO A 67 7.02 10.24 -8.21
C PRO A 67 5.63 10.82 -8.51
N ASP A 68 4.68 9.95 -8.86
CA ASP A 68 3.30 10.34 -9.15
C ASP A 68 2.50 10.50 -7.85
N GLY A 69 2.66 9.57 -6.91
CA GLY A 69 1.95 9.59 -5.63
C GLY A 69 2.24 10.82 -4.77
N ILE A 70 3.47 11.32 -4.75
CA ILE A 70 3.83 12.55 -4.03
C ILE A 70 3.18 13.78 -4.68
N ARG A 71 3.16 13.84 -6.01
CA ARG A 71 2.51 14.94 -6.73
C ARG A 71 1.03 14.99 -6.37
N GLU A 72 0.36 13.86 -6.47
CA GLU A 72 -1.07 13.74 -6.23
C GLU A 72 -1.45 13.94 -4.75
N PHE A 73 -0.58 13.54 -3.83
CA PHE A 73 -0.80 13.70 -2.39
C PHE A 73 -1.02 15.16 -1.96
N ASN A 74 -0.44 16.12 -2.66
CA ASN A 74 -0.62 17.54 -2.34
C ASN A 74 -2.06 18.01 -2.57
N ASP A 75 -2.72 17.53 -3.62
CA ASP A 75 -4.05 17.96 -4.03
C ASP A 75 -5.13 16.98 -3.57
N TYR A 76 -4.85 15.69 -3.64
CA TYR A 76 -5.78 14.59 -3.34
C TYR A 76 -5.16 13.52 -2.42
N PRO A 77 -4.87 13.86 -1.15
CA PRO A 77 -4.11 12.97 -0.26
C PRO A 77 -4.77 11.60 -0.02
N THR A 78 -6.08 11.57 0.12
CA THR A 78 -6.79 10.30 0.35
C THR A 78 -6.85 9.44 -0.91
N ALA A 79 -6.92 10.04 -2.10
CA ALA A 79 -6.84 9.30 -3.36
C ALA A 79 -5.45 8.68 -3.54
N SER A 80 -4.39 9.48 -3.39
CA SER A 80 -3.02 9.00 -3.46
C SER A 80 -2.73 7.85 -2.48
N LEU A 81 -3.24 7.92 -1.25
CA LEU A 81 -3.13 6.84 -0.28
C LEU A 81 -3.97 5.62 -0.68
N GLY A 82 -5.21 5.81 -1.09
CA GLY A 82 -6.14 4.74 -1.45
C GLY A 82 -5.68 3.91 -2.65
N TRP A 83 -5.05 4.52 -3.63
CA TRP A 83 -4.50 3.79 -4.79
C TRP A 83 -3.46 2.76 -4.39
N MET A 84 -2.66 3.03 -3.36
CA MET A 84 -1.68 2.04 -2.88
C MET A 84 -2.36 0.79 -2.29
N MET A 85 -3.51 0.95 -1.63
CA MET A 85 -4.28 -0.19 -1.17
C MET A 85 -4.82 -1.04 -2.34
N TYR A 86 -5.29 -0.40 -3.42
CA TYR A 86 -5.68 -1.12 -4.65
C TYR A 86 -4.50 -1.83 -5.31
N ILE A 87 -3.31 -1.21 -5.33
CA ILE A 87 -2.09 -1.85 -5.83
C ILE A 87 -1.78 -3.11 -5.01
N GLY A 88 -1.85 -3.05 -3.68
CA GLY A 88 -1.68 -4.22 -2.81
C GLY A 88 -2.67 -5.35 -3.13
N MET A 89 -3.93 -5.03 -3.37
CA MET A 89 -4.94 -6.01 -3.79
C MET A 89 -4.60 -6.64 -5.15
N ALA A 90 -4.16 -5.83 -6.11
CA ALA A 90 -3.78 -6.31 -7.44
C ALA A 90 -2.55 -7.23 -7.36
N VAL A 91 -1.56 -6.88 -6.55
CA VAL A 91 -0.37 -7.73 -6.31
C VAL A 91 -0.79 -9.08 -5.75
N ALA A 92 -1.64 -9.10 -4.71
CA ALA A 92 -2.14 -10.35 -4.14
C ALA A 92 -2.88 -11.22 -5.17
N LYS A 93 -3.69 -10.61 -6.03
CA LYS A 93 -4.42 -11.31 -7.09
C LYS A 93 -3.49 -11.95 -8.12
N TYR A 94 -2.46 -11.22 -8.57
CA TYR A 94 -1.51 -11.75 -9.55
C TYR A 94 -0.52 -12.74 -8.92
N TRP A 95 -0.17 -12.56 -7.66
CA TRP A 95 0.68 -13.50 -6.93
C TRP A 95 0.02 -14.87 -6.82
N ASP A 96 -1.28 -14.91 -6.52
CA ASP A 96 -2.07 -16.13 -6.53
C ASP A 96 -2.03 -16.81 -7.90
N ALA A 97 -2.25 -16.06 -8.97
CA ALA A 97 -2.17 -16.57 -10.33
C ALA A 97 -0.76 -17.09 -10.70
N GLU A 98 0.30 -16.43 -10.23
CA GLU A 98 1.69 -16.86 -10.41
C GLU A 98 1.97 -18.20 -9.73
N LEU A 99 1.52 -18.37 -8.48
CA LEU A 99 1.66 -19.63 -7.74
C LEU A 99 0.94 -20.80 -8.41
N LEU A 100 -0.24 -20.53 -9.00
CA LEU A 100 -1.05 -21.55 -9.65
C LEU A 100 -0.53 -21.94 -11.04
N THR A 101 0.08 -21.03 -11.78
CA THR A 101 0.45 -21.22 -13.18
C THR A 101 1.95 -21.32 -13.43
N ALA A 102 2.78 -20.95 -12.44
CA ALA A 102 4.24 -20.79 -12.58
C ALA A 102 4.64 -19.92 -13.80
N ASP A 103 3.80 -18.94 -14.15
CA ASP A 103 3.99 -18.08 -15.31
C ASP A 103 4.93 -16.90 -14.97
N ALA A 104 6.12 -16.90 -15.57
CA ALA A 104 7.10 -15.84 -15.41
C ALA A 104 6.58 -14.44 -15.85
N ASN A 105 5.58 -14.38 -16.74
CA ASN A 105 4.98 -13.13 -17.16
C ASN A 105 4.20 -12.46 -16.02
N ASN A 106 3.54 -13.26 -15.18
CA ASN A 106 2.82 -12.73 -14.00
C ASN A 106 3.79 -12.13 -12.98
N ARG A 107 4.97 -12.73 -12.80
CA ARG A 107 6.02 -12.18 -11.92
C ARG A 107 6.53 -10.83 -12.41
N ALA A 108 6.90 -10.73 -13.68
CA ALA A 108 7.32 -9.45 -14.27
C ALA A 108 6.23 -8.36 -14.18
N LEU A 109 4.95 -8.77 -14.24
CA LEU A 109 3.82 -7.88 -14.05
C LEU A 109 3.71 -7.37 -12.60
N THR A 110 3.85 -8.27 -11.61
CA THR A 110 3.77 -7.88 -10.19
C THR A 110 4.93 -7.01 -9.74
N ASP A 111 6.12 -7.16 -10.32
CA ASP A 111 7.31 -6.37 -10.02
C ASP A 111 7.16 -4.90 -10.46
N ASN A 112 6.35 -4.61 -11.50
CA ASN A 112 6.13 -3.27 -12.03
C ASN A 112 4.64 -2.91 -12.17
N ILE A 113 3.82 -3.41 -11.26
CA ILE A 113 2.36 -3.35 -11.38
C ILE A 113 1.82 -1.91 -11.46
N SER A 114 2.38 -0.96 -10.72
CA SER A 114 1.94 0.44 -10.76
C SER A 114 2.23 1.09 -12.11
N ALA A 115 3.39 0.80 -12.71
CA ALA A 115 3.72 1.26 -14.08
C ALA A 115 2.76 0.63 -15.10
N TYR A 116 2.52 -0.68 -14.99
CA TYR A 116 1.61 -1.38 -15.87
C TYR A 116 0.19 -0.81 -15.83
N MET A 117 -0.35 -0.58 -14.62
CA MET A 117 -1.69 -0.01 -14.44
C MET A 117 -1.79 1.40 -15.03
N ARG A 118 -0.77 2.24 -14.79
CA ARG A 118 -0.68 3.58 -15.35
C ARG A 118 -0.68 3.56 -16.87
N ASP A 119 0.04 2.64 -17.49
CA ASP A 119 0.13 2.52 -18.95
C ASP A 119 -1.18 2.05 -19.59
N LYS A 120 -2.06 1.38 -18.83
CA LYS A 120 -3.36 0.91 -19.33
C LYS A 120 -4.42 2.00 -19.40
N ARG A 121 -4.62 2.78 -18.33
CA ARG A 121 -5.68 3.81 -18.25
C ARG A 121 -5.19 5.19 -17.80
N GLY A 122 -3.91 5.37 -17.59
CA GLY A 122 -3.35 6.56 -16.95
C GLY A 122 -3.39 6.46 -15.43
N TYR A 123 -2.63 7.36 -14.81
CA TYR A 123 -2.47 7.37 -13.36
C TYR A 123 -3.79 7.66 -12.61
N ASP A 124 -4.57 8.61 -13.13
CA ASP A 124 -5.81 9.08 -12.50
C ASP A 124 -6.95 8.04 -12.50
N HIS A 125 -6.84 7.00 -13.33
CA HIS A 125 -7.85 5.93 -13.45
C HIS A 125 -7.31 4.55 -13.08
N MET A 126 -6.21 4.51 -12.34
CA MET A 126 -5.56 3.26 -11.94
C MET A 126 -6.45 2.41 -11.03
N ASP A 127 -7.16 3.04 -10.12
CA ASP A 127 -8.09 2.37 -9.20
C ASP A 127 -9.30 1.78 -9.93
N GLU A 128 -9.85 2.47 -10.91
CA GLU A 128 -10.92 1.95 -11.76
C GLU A 128 -10.45 0.71 -12.53
N TYR A 129 -9.27 0.79 -13.15
CA TYR A 129 -8.69 -0.35 -13.86
C TYR A 129 -8.51 -1.55 -12.95
N ILE A 130 -7.98 -1.36 -11.75
CA ILE A 130 -7.80 -2.46 -10.78
C ILE A 130 -9.14 -3.07 -10.40
N ARG A 131 -10.14 -2.27 -10.05
CA ARG A 131 -11.46 -2.77 -9.65
C ARG A 131 -12.17 -3.53 -10.77
N GLU A 132 -12.15 -2.98 -11.98
CA GLU A 132 -12.90 -3.53 -13.11
C GLU A 132 -12.19 -4.69 -13.81
N GLU A 133 -10.89 -4.55 -14.11
CA GLU A 133 -10.17 -5.48 -14.98
C GLU A 133 -9.32 -6.50 -14.21
N VAL A 134 -8.82 -6.13 -13.02
CA VAL A 134 -7.98 -7.02 -12.21
C VAL A 134 -8.81 -7.81 -11.22
N LEU A 135 -9.62 -7.09 -10.41
CA LEU A 135 -10.44 -7.72 -9.37
C LEU A 135 -11.79 -8.18 -9.89
N LEU A 136 -12.20 -7.72 -11.08
CA LEU A 136 -13.44 -8.07 -11.77
C LEU A 136 -14.71 -7.79 -10.95
N LEU A 137 -14.67 -6.71 -10.16
CA LEU A 137 -15.76 -6.33 -9.26
C LEU A 137 -16.94 -5.75 -10.01
N LYS A 138 -18.14 -6.03 -9.51
CA LYS A 138 -19.40 -5.54 -10.10
C LYS A 138 -20.41 -5.13 -9.02
N GLY A 139 -21.24 -4.16 -9.37
CA GLY A 139 -22.38 -3.77 -8.53
C GLY A 139 -21.99 -3.40 -7.10
N ASN A 140 -22.62 -4.03 -6.12
CA ASN A 140 -22.44 -3.71 -4.70
C ASN A 140 -21.02 -4.00 -4.20
N GLU A 141 -20.31 -4.98 -4.75
CA GLU A 141 -18.93 -5.30 -4.34
C GLU A 141 -17.98 -4.17 -4.74
N TYR A 142 -18.17 -3.61 -5.93
CA TYR A 142 -17.41 -2.46 -6.42
C TYR A 142 -17.53 -1.27 -5.46
N THR A 143 -18.78 -0.89 -5.13
CA THR A 143 -19.05 0.24 -4.24
C THR A 143 -18.60 -0.03 -2.79
N ALA A 144 -18.75 -1.26 -2.31
CA ALA A 144 -18.32 -1.65 -0.97
C ALA A 144 -16.80 -1.54 -0.82
N LEU A 145 -16.04 -2.02 -1.83
CA LEU A 145 -14.59 -1.94 -1.79
C LEU A 145 -14.08 -0.50 -1.94
N GLU A 146 -14.73 0.30 -2.77
CA GLU A 146 -14.44 1.73 -2.89
C GLU A 146 -14.59 2.45 -1.55
N LYS A 147 -15.70 2.21 -0.86
CA LYS A 147 -15.94 2.76 0.47
C LYS A 147 -14.90 2.29 1.48
N LEU A 148 -14.60 0.99 1.52
CA LEU A 148 -13.61 0.41 2.43
C LEU A 148 -12.24 1.05 2.24
N THR A 149 -11.78 1.16 1.00
CA THR A 149 -10.48 1.76 0.65
C THR A 149 -10.45 3.25 1.01
N GLY A 150 -11.51 3.99 0.74
CA GLY A 150 -11.64 5.40 1.13
C GLY A 150 -11.58 5.61 2.63
N GLU A 151 -12.22 4.76 3.41
CA GLU A 151 -12.18 4.79 4.87
C GLU A 151 -10.77 4.48 5.41
N CYS A 152 -10.08 3.46 4.87
CA CYS A 152 -8.70 3.14 5.24
C CYS A 152 -7.76 4.31 4.92
N ALA A 153 -7.84 4.89 3.74
CA ALA A 153 -7.05 6.05 3.34
C ALA A 153 -7.30 7.27 4.23
N SER A 154 -8.57 7.53 4.58
CA SER A 154 -8.96 8.62 5.47
C SER A 154 -8.42 8.45 6.89
N ARG A 155 -8.42 7.23 7.43
CA ARG A 155 -7.84 6.91 8.74
C ARG A 155 -6.34 7.17 8.75
N VAL A 156 -5.63 6.64 7.76
CA VAL A 156 -4.18 6.84 7.62
C VAL A 156 -3.84 8.32 7.48
N TYR A 157 -4.57 9.05 6.65
CA TYR A 157 -4.37 10.49 6.48
C TYR A 157 -4.61 11.27 7.79
N ASN A 158 -5.64 10.91 8.55
CA ASN A 158 -5.92 11.53 9.84
C ASN A 158 -4.80 11.25 10.85
N ILE A 159 -4.29 10.02 10.93
CA ILE A 159 -3.15 9.69 11.78
C ILE A 159 -1.92 10.51 11.38
N LEU A 160 -1.62 10.59 10.07
CA LEU A 160 -0.50 11.35 9.54
C LEU A 160 -0.60 12.85 9.88
N ARG A 161 -1.78 13.46 9.71
CA ARG A 161 -2.02 14.88 10.02
C ARG A 161 -1.83 15.24 11.49
N HIS A 162 -2.07 14.29 12.40
CA HIS A 162 -1.88 14.51 13.84
C HIS A 162 -0.43 14.31 14.30
N GLN A 163 0.47 13.94 13.39
CA GLN A 163 1.90 13.99 13.67
C GLN A 163 2.38 15.43 13.43
N ASN A 164 3.04 16.02 14.41
CA ASN A 164 3.63 17.36 14.26
C ASN A 164 4.85 17.31 13.33
N ILE A 165 4.62 16.97 12.07
CA ILE A 165 5.67 16.84 11.05
C ILE A 165 5.56 18.03 10.10
N GLU A 166 6.65 18.78 9.96
CA GLU A 166 6.70 19.88 9.01
C GLU A 166 6.73 19.36 7.57
N PRO A 167 5.81 19.84 6.68
CA PRO A 167 5.84 19.50 5.27
C PRO A 167 7.21 19.81 4.62
N GLY A 168 7.62 19.01 3.64
CA GLY A 168 8.90 19.19 2.94
C GLY A 168 10.14 18.66 3.69
N ARG A 169 9.97 18.14 4.89
CA ARG A 169 11.06 17.50 5.66
C ARG A 169 11.21 16.01 5.28
N LYS A 170 12.40 15.46 5.54
CA LYS A 170 12.67 14.01 5.38
C LYS A 170 11.72 13.16 6.22
N GLU A 171 11.37 13.63 7.40
CA GLU A 171 10.43 12.99 8.32
C GLU A 171 9.02 12.89 7.70
N ALA A 172 8.57 13.94 7.01
CA ALA A 172 7.29 13.94 6.31
C ALA A 172 7.28 12.93 5.16
N PHE A 173 8.34 12.89 4.37
CA PHE A 173 8.50 11.91 3.30
C PHE A 173 8.48 10.47 3.83
N ARG A 174 9.24 10.20 4.89
CA ARG A 174 9.25 8.87 5.51
C ARG A 174 7.90 8.47 6.05
N ALA A 175 7.21 9.39 6.73
CA ALA A 175 5.88 9.13 7.26
C ALA A 175 4.89 8.83 6.13
N TYR A 176 4.97 9.54 5.01
CA TYR A 176 4.17 9.24 3.82
C TYR A 176 4.47 7.85 3.26
N VAL A 177 5.76 7.49 3.10
CA VAL A 177 6.16 6.16 2.63
C VAL A 177 5.66 5.06 3.57
N ALA A 178 5.73 5.27 4.89
CA ALA A 178 5.18 4.33 5.87
C ALA A 178 3.65 4.17 5.74
N CYS A 179 2.93 5.27 5.49
CA CYS A 179 1.50 5.21 5.20
C CYS A 179 1.18 4.36 3.96
N LEU A 180 1.95 4.56 2.88
CA LEU A 180 1.80 3.77 1.66
C LEU A 180 2.09 2.29 1.90
N HIS A 181 3.18 1.98 2.65
CA HIS A 181 3.55 0.60 2.97
C HIS A 181 2.44 -0.12 3.75
N GLN A 182 1.90 0.51 4.78
CA GLN A 182 0.82 -0.08 5.56
C GLN A 182 -0.47 -0.27 4.73
N LEU A 183 -0.78 0.64 3.80
CA LEU A 183 -1.92 0.48 2.89
C LEU A 183 -1.69 -0.62 1.85
N TYR A 184 -0.46 -0.77 1.36
CA TYR A 184 -0.08 -1.88 0.49
C TYR A 184 -0.30 -3.24 1.17
N LEU A 185 0.25 -3.43 2.38
CA LEU A 185 0.07 -4.65 3.17
C LEU A 185 -1.40 -4.92 3.51
N THR A 186 -2.13 -3.87 3.85
CA THR A 186 -3.56 -3.91 4.12
C THR A 186 -4.35 -4.37 2.90
N GLY A 187 -4.04 -3.82 1.73
CA GLY A 187 -4.66 -4.21 0.47
C GLY A 187 -4.41 -5.70 0.15
N MET A 188 -3.19 -6.16 0.33
CA MET A 188 -2.86 -7.59 0.18
C MET A 188 -3.67 -8.47 1.13
N ALA A 189 -3.73 -8.12 2.42
CA ALA A 189 -4.47 -8.88 3.42
C ALA A 189 -5.95 -9.01 3.08
N VAL A 190 -6.59 -7.89 2.72
CA VAL A 190 -8.00 -7.85 2.31
C VAL A 190 -8.22 -8.76 1.10
N GLN A 191 -7.39 -8.65 0.08
CA GLN A 191 -7.56 -9.44 -1.14
C GLN A 191 -7.30 -10.93 -0.92
N LEU A 192 -6.29 -11.30 -0.16
CA LEU A 192 -6.01 -12.70 0.19
C LEU A 192 -7.21 -13.33 0.91
N LYS A 193 -7.78 -12.63 1.89
CA LYS A 193 -8.98 -13.12 2.57
C LYS A 193 -10.18 -13.25 1.63
N ARG A 194 -10.41 -12.30 0.72
CA ARG A 194 -11.48 -12.36 -0.29
C ARG A 194 -11.32 -13.55 -1.25
N MET A 195 -10.09 -13.99 -1.50
CA MET A 195 -9.77 -15.19 -2.26
C MET A 195 -9.88 -16.48 -1.46
N GLY A 196 -10.19 -16.43 -0.16
CA GLY A 196 -10.35 -17.57 0.72
C GLY A 196 -9.07 -18.04 1.42
N TYR A 197 -7.99 -17.28 1.35
CA TYR A 197 -6.78 -17.54 2.13
C TYR A 197 -6.97 -17.10 3.59
N HIS A 198 -6.48 -17.89 4.52
CA HIS A 198 -6.47 -17.58 5.94
C HIS A 198 -5.04 -17.44 6.44
N MET A 199 -4.76 -16.30 7.09
CA MET A 199 -3.47 -16.03 7.67
C MET A 199 -3.40 -16.63 9.07
N GLU A 200 -2.60 -17.69 9.24
CA GLU A 200 -2.31 -18.33 10.52
C GLU A 200 -0.86 -18.07 10.93
N LYS A 201 -0.62 -17.92 12.23
CA LYS A 201 0.74 -17.80 12.74
C LYS A 201 1.45 -19.16 12.56
N MET A 202 2.53 -19.16 11.79
CA MET A 202 3.40 -20.32 11.73
C MET A 202 4.05 -20.53 13.11
N SER A 203 3.77 -21.68 13.72
CA SER A 203 4.31 -22.10 15.02
C SER A 203 5.73 -22.61 14.91
#